data_5fd65a06d47d3a419b1d9a074a8cdcd7
#
_entry.id   5fd65a06d47d3a419b1d9a074a8cdcd7
#
_cell.length_a   1.000
_cell.length_b   1.000
_cell.length_c   1.000
_cell.angle_alpha   90.00
_cell.angle_beta   90.00
_cell.angle_gamma   90.00
#
_symmetry.space_group_name_H-M   'P 1'
#
loop_
_entity.id
_entity.type
_entity.pdbx_description
1 polymer ?
#
loop_
_entity_poly.entity_id
_entity_poly.type
_entity_poly.pdbx_seq_one_letter_code
_entity_poly.pdbx_strand_id
1 'polypeptide(L)'
;MTLALTEPVNRTILLLDIEDFSRRDNVVQACLRRELHNVVEDTLAAAGVERNMQYREDRGDGLIVLISADIPKTVLLRALLTTIPDALCEYNRLASTSAQMRLRTVLASGEVAFDPKQGTVGGIVGHDLNQSCRLLDAGVLREALAQRETDCVLGLSSPVYEGVVRHGHRGLRPEEFHHTVVSVKKDRLALWLHGTLPDDTITPAPETPSPRHGGRDVHEGAAGQSPAVPAGAPSSSGAAFAFSGGTVSVGGSQVVGSQTGVSGGHVTGDVIMGTVRHEGPSEQA
;
A
#
# COMPACT_ATOMS: atom_id res chain seq x y z
N MET A 1 -16.24 -4.95 -27.19
CA MET A 1 -14.77 -4.93 -27.18
C MET A 1 -14.34 -5.72 -25.94
N THR A 2 -13.88 -6.96 -26.10
CA THR A 2 -13.48 -7.82 -25.00
C THR A 2 -12.08 -7.35 -24.55
N LEU A 3 -11.98 -6.83 -23.33
CA LEU A 3 -10.67 -6.54 -22.72
C LEU A 3 -10.02 -7.91 -22.44
N ALA A 4 -8.99 -8.24 -23.20
CA ALA A 4 -8.22 -9.47 -22.99
C ALA A 4 -7.18 -9.19 -21.88
N LEU A 5 -7.61 -9.18 -20.61
CA LEU A 5 -6.68 -9.32 -19.48
C LEU A 5 -6.01 -10.69 -19.57
N THR A 6 -4.74 -10.77 -19.14
CA THR A 6 -4.13 -12.09 -18.91
C THR A 6 -4.83 -12.79 -17.76
N GLU A 7 -4.82 -14.12 -17.75
CA GLU A 7 -5.29 -14.88 -16.60
C GLU A 7 -4.49 -14.45 -15.34
N PRO A 8 -5.16 -14.26 -14.19
CA PRO A 8 -4.49 -13.99 -12.93
C PRO A 8 -3.55 -15.14 -12.56
N VAL A 9 -2.33 -14.79 -12.14
CA VAL A 9 -1.34 -15.77 -11.69
C VAL A 9 -0.78 -15.37 -10.34
N ASN A 10 -0.46 -16.37 -9.52
CA ASN A 10 0.13 -16.11 -8.20
C ASN A 10 1.51 -15.47 -8.34
N ARG A 11 1.71 -14.40 -7.60
CA ARG A 11 2.98 -13.67 -7.52
C ARG A 11 3.36 -13.38 -6.08
N THR A 12 4.64 -13.32 -5.83
CA THR A 12 5.14 -12.64 -4.65
C THR A 12 5.23 -11.16 -5.00
N ILE A 13 4.59 -10.33 -4.17
CA ILE A 13 4.45 -8.88 -4.38
C ILE A 13 5.40 -8.21 -3.40
N LEU A 14 6.43 -7.55 -3.89
CA LEU A 14 7.35 -6.75 -3.10
C LEU A 14 7.13 -5.27 -3.44
N LEU A 15 6.79 -4.49 -2.43
CA LEU A 15 6.56 -3.06 -2.53
C LEU A 15 7.59 -2.33 -1.68
N LEU A 16 8.18 -1.27 -2.22
CA LEU A 16 9.10 -0.40 -1.50
C LEU A 16 8.71 1.05 -1.75
N ASP A 17 8.94 1.89 -0.75
CA ASP A 17 8.64 3.31 -0.80
C ASP A 17 9.66 4.10 0.04
N ILE A 18 10.15 5.22 -0.51
CA ILE A 18 11.14 6.08 0.14
C ILE A 18 10.44 7.11 1.03
N GLU A 19 10.82 7.17 2.30
CA GLU A 19 10.30 8.16 3.24
C GLU A 19 10.61 9.59 2.79
N ASP A 20 9.60 10.47 2.86
CA ASP A 20 9.73 11.91 2.57
C ASP A 20 10.33 12.26 1.19
N PHE A 21 10.17 11.38 0.19
CA PHE A 21 10.74 11.58 -1.14
C PHE A 21 10.30 12.90 -1.77
N SER A 22 9.02 13.22 -1.74
CA SER A 22 8.46 14.44 -2.35
C SER A 22 8.93 15.75 -1.73
N ARG A 23 9.52 15.71 -0.52
CA ARG A 23 10.09 16.87 0.16
C ARG A 23 11.53 17.17 -0.27
N ARG A 24 12.15 16.27 -1.02
CA ARG A 24 13.54 16.42 -1.51
C ARG A 24 13.57 17.24 -2.79
N ASP A 25 14.69 17.89 -3.07
CA ASP A 25 14.90 18.52 -4.38
C ASP A 25 15.10 17.48 -5.50
N ASN A 26 14.95 17.91 -6.75
CA ASN A 26 15.00 17.04 -7.91
C ASN A 26 16.31 16.26 -8.07
N VAL A 27 17.44 16.84 -7.64
CA VAL A 27 18.76 16.19 -7.76
C VAL A 27 18.84 15.06 -6.75
N VAL A 28 18.44 15.32 -5.50
CA VAL A 28 18.36 14.30 -4.45
C VAL A 28 17.35 13.21 -4.81
N GLN A 29 16.17 13.58 -5.32
CA GLN A 29 15.18 12.59 -5.78
C GLN A 29 15.76 11.66 -6.85
N ALA A 30 16.50 12.19 -7.82
CA ALA A 30 17.15 11.38 -8.86
C ALA A 30 18.22 10.45 -8.29
N CYS A 31 18.98 10.89 -7.30
CA CYS A 31 19.97 10.05 -6.61
C CYS A 31 19.29 8.93 -5.81
N LEU A 32 18.28 9.27 -4.98
CA LEU A 32 17.55 8.31 -4.15
C LEU A 32 16.85 7.25 -5.00
N ARG A 33 16.23 7.66 -6.10
CA ARG A 33 15.56 6.73 -7.01
C ARG A 33 16.55 5.75 -7.66
N ARG A 34 17.72 6.22 -8.07
CA ARG A 34 18.77 5.36 -8.61
C ARG A 34 19.25 4.36 -7.57
N GLU A 35 19.47 4.83 -6.36
CA GLU A 35 19.92 3.99 -5.26
C GLU A 35 18.87 2.96 -4.84
N LEU A 36 17.59 3.32 -4.81
CA LEU A 36 16.50 2.36 -4.58
C LEU A 36 16.56 1.19 -5.58
N HIS A 37 16.83 1.49 -6.86
CA HIS A 37 16.99 0.44 -7.87
C HIS A 37 18.21 -0.46 -7.60
N ASN A 38 19.34 0.10 -7.15
CA ASN A 38 20.54 -0.65 -6.78
C ASN A 38 20.25 -1.57 -5.59
N VAL A 39 19.69 -1.06 -4.51
CA VAL A 39 19.32 -1.83 -3.31
C VAL A 39 18.38 -2.99 -3.66
N VAL A 40 17.40 -2.75 -4.52
CA VAL A 40 16.47 -3.80 -4.98
C VAL A 40 17.17 -4.81 -5.87
N GLU A 41 18.07 -4.39 -6.76
CA GLU A 41 18.86 -5.31 -7.62
C GLU A 41 19.69 -6.26 -6.77
N ASP A 42 20.45 -5.72 -5.80
CA ASP A 42 21.31 -6.50 -4.91
C ASP A 42 20.51 -7.46 -4.04
N THR A 43 19.37 -7.01 -3.53
CA THR A 43 18.45 -7.83 -2.72
C THR A 43 17.91 -9.02 -3.53
N LEU A 44 17.46 -8.76 -4.76
CA LEU A 44 16.91 -9.80 -5.63
C LEU A 44 17.99 -10.76 -6.12
N ALA A 45 19.20 -10.26 -6.41
CA ALA A 45 20.36 -11.08 -6.75
C ALA A 45 20.75 -11.99 -5.58
N ALA A 46 20.79 -11.47 -4.34
CA ALA A 46 21.05 -12.25 -3.13
C ALA A 46 19.99 -13.35 -2.89
N ALA A 47 18.76 -13.11 -3.34
CA ALA A 47 17.67 -14.08 -3.31
C ALA A 47 17.68 -15.05 -4.52
N GLY A 48 18.60 -14.91 -5.47
CA GLY A 48 18.67 -15.72 -6.69
C GLY A 48 17.52 -15.45 -7.67
N VAL A 49 16.94 -14.24 -7.64
CA VAL A 49 15.84 -13.84 -8.53
C VAL A 49 16.41 -13.28 -9.83
N GLU A 50 16.34 -14.05 -10.90
CA GLU A 50 16.76 -13.60 -12.23
C GLU A 50 15.78 -12.57 -12.83
N ARG A 51 16.28 -11.81 -13.83
CA ARG A 51 15.50 -10.78 -14.50
C ARG A 51 14.21 -11.29 -15.15
N ASN A 52 14.22 -12.48 -15.71
CA ASN A 52 13.06 -13.14 -16.34
C ASN A 52 12.03 -13.67 -15.33
N MET A 53 12.40 -13.74 -14.04
CA MET A 53 11.52 -14.18 -12.94
C MET A 53 10.84 -13.04 -12.22
N GLN A 54 10.96 -11.81 -12.73
CA GLN A 54 10.43 -10.63 -12.08
C GLN A 54 9.89 -9.61 -13.09
N TYR A 55 8.93 -8.83 -12.65
CA TYR A 55 8.45 -7.63 -13.32
C TYR A 55 8.61 -6.46 -12.36
N ARG A 56 9.08 -5.32 -12.84
CA ARG A 56 9.24 -4.10 -12.03
C ARG A 56 8.46 -2.94 -12.63
N GLU A 57 7.79 -2.21 -11.77
CA GLU A 57 7.13 -0.97 -12.11
C GLU A 57 7.60 0.14 -11.17
N ASP A 58 8.18 1.17 -11.76
CA ASP A 58 8.65 2.36 -11.05
C ASP A 58 7.48 3.31 -10.79
N ARG A 59 7.34 3.77 -9.55
CA ARG A 59 6.31 4.70 -9.10
C ARG A 59 6.86 6.08 -8.75
N GLY A 60 8.13 6.33 -9.02
CA GLY A 60 8.83 7.58 -8.74
C GLY A 60 9.47 7.58 -7.35
N ASP A 61 8.67 7.53 -6.30
CA ASP A 61 9.11 7.41 -4.89
C ASP A 61 9.26 5.97 -4.42
N GLY A 62 8.82 5.00 -5.23
CA GLY A 62 8.85 3.60 -4.85
C GLY A 62 8.87 2.64 -6.04
N LEU A 63 8.93 1.36 -5.74
CA LEU A 63 8.94 0.28 -6.70
C LEU A 63 7.88 -0.77 -6.35
N ILE A 64 7.21 -1.28 -7.39
CA ILE A 64 6.45 -2.52 -7.35
C ILE A 64 7.28 -3.59 -8.03
N VAL A 65 7.55 -4.70 -7.36
CA VAL A 65 8.24 -5.85 -7.93
C VAL A 65 7.34 -7.08 -7.79
N LEU A 66 6.95 -7.66 -8.91
CA LEU A 66 6.22 -8.92 -8.96
C LEU A 66 7.20 -10.04 -9.28
N ILE A 67 7.31 -11.00 -8.39
CA ILE A 67 8.30 -12.09 -8.48
C ILE A 67 7.54 -13.40 -8.74
N SER A 68 8.12 -14.27 -9.58
CA SER A 68 7.56 -15.60 -9.87
C SER A 68 7.29 -16.39 -8.58
N ALA A 69 6.18 -17.13 -8.57
CA ALA A 69 5.85 -18.01 -7.46
C ALA A 69 6.88 -19.17 -7.30
N ASP A 70 7.68 -19.44 -8.32
CA ASP A 70 8.75 -20.45 -8.28
C ASP A 70 9.90 -20.08 -7.32
N ILE A 71 10.04 -18.79 -7.02
CA ILE A 71 11.05 -18.32 -6.06
C ILE A 71 10.55 -18.56 -4.64
N PRO A 72 11.29 -19.32 -3.81
CA PRO A 72 10.91 -19.56 -2.42
C PRO A 72 10.88 -18.26 -1.61
N LYS A 73 9.72 -17.92 -1.05
CA LYS A 73 9.55 -16.70 -0.24
C LYS A 73 10.50 -16.65 0.97
N THR A 74 10.93 -17.81 1.48
CA THR A 74 11.91 -17.90 2.58
C THR A 74 13.27 -17.31 2.21
N VAL A 75 13.72 -17.51 0.97
CA VAL A 75 15.01 -16.97 0.49
C VAL A 75 14.90 -15.49 0.29
N LEU A 76 13.81 -15.04 -0.36
CA LEU A 76 13.54 -13.61 -0.57
C LEU A 76 13.41 -12.87 0.77
N LEU A 77 12.65 -13.43 1.71
CA LEU A 77 12.45 -12.79 3.01
C LEU A 77 13.76 -12.65 3.79
N ARG A 78 14.65 -13.66 3.72
CA ARG A 78 15.98 -13.54 4.33
C ARG A 78 16.80 -12.41 3.67
N ALA A 79 16.80 -12.32 2.36
CA ALA A 79 17.51 -11.24 1.65
C ALA A 79 16.94 -9.86 2.05
N LEU A 80 15.62 -9.73 2.18
CA LEU A 80 14.99 -8.49 2.66
C LEU A 80 15.42 -8.11 4.09
N LEU A 81 15.62 -9.11 4.96
CA LEU A 81 16.02 -8.89 6.36
C LEU A 81 17.53 -8.62 6.54
N THR A 82 18.36 -8.95 5.56
CA THR A 82 19.82 -8.78 5.65
C THR A 82 20.34 -7.76 4.63
N THR A 83 20.08 -7.97 3.34
CA THR A 83 20.69 -7.17 2.27
C THR A 83 20.18 -5.74 2.24
N ILE A 84 18.86 -5.50 2.47
CA ILE A 84 18.32 -4.14 2.48
C ILE A 84 18.92 -3.31 3.62
N PRO A 85 18.90 -3.77 4.90
CA PRO A 85 19.52 -3.01 5.99
C PRO A 85 21.00 -2.72 5.77
N ASP A 86 21.76 -3.72 5.28
CA ASP A 86 23.18 -3.58 5.03
C ASP A 86 23.46 -2.55 3.93
N ALA A 87 22.74 -2.64 2.80
CA ALA A 87 22.88 -1.70 1.68
C ALA A 87 22.50 -0.26 2.08
N LEU A 88 21.42 -0.09 2.85
CA LEU A 88 21.02 1.22 3.35
C LEU A 88 22.04 1.80 4.34
N CYS A 89 22.56 0.98 5.24
CA CYS A 89 23.59 1.40 6.18
C CYS A 89 24.86 1.87 5.44
N GLU A 90 25.29 1.12 4.42
CA GLU A 90 26.46 1.49 3.60
C GLU A 90 26.23 2.79 2.83
N TYR A 91 25.09 2.91 2.16
CA TYR A 91 24.73 4.13 1.42
C TYR A 91 24.60 5.34 2.35
N ASN A 92 23.82 5.23 3.42
CA ASN A 92 23.53 6.34 4.32
C ASN A 92 24.77 6.84 5.08
N ARG A 93 25.76 5.98 5.32
CA ARG A 93 27.02 6.36 5.92
C ARG A 93 27.82 7.36 5.06
N LEU A 94 27.66 7.28 3.73
CA LEU A 94 28.34 8.14 2.77
C LEU A 94 27.49 9.31 2.27
N ALA A 95 26.17 9.20 2.42
CA ALA A 95 25.22 10.20 1.95
C ALA A 95 25.20 11.44 2.86
N SER A 96 24.98 12.61 2.25
CA SER A 96 24.62 13.81 3.02
C SER A 96 23.28 13.59 3.73
N THR A 97 23.04 14.33 4.81
CA THR A 97 21.76 14.22 5.56
C THR A 97 20.52 14.40 4.68
N SER A 98 20.60 15.26 3.66
CA SER A 98 19.50 15.47 2.71
C SER A 98 19.30 14.32 1.74
N ALA A 99 20.30 13.46 1.54
CA ALA A 99 20.27 12.33 0.61
C ALA A 99 20.19 10.96 1.32
N GLN A 100 20.09 10.93 2.64
CA GLN A 100 19.84 9.68 3.36
C GLN A 100 18.51 9.07 2.96
N MET A 101 18.48 7.75 2.81
CA MET A 101 17.32 6.98 2.37
C MET A 101 16.80 6.10 3.49
N ARG A 102 15.50 6.17 3.72
CA ARG A 102 14.79 5.28 4.63
C ARG A 102 13.63 4.65 3.89
N LEU A 103 13.40 3.35 4.08
CA LEU A 103 12.44 2.56 3.29
C LEU A 103 11.32 1.97 4.12
N ARG A 104 10.11 2.08 3.61
CA ARG A 104 8.99 1.23 3.98
C ARG A 104 8.90 0.09 2.97
N THR A 105 8.78 -1.14 3.45
CA THR A 105 8.76 -2.32 2.60
C THR A 105 7.60 -3.22 2.98
N VAL A 106 6.89 -3.76 2.00
CA VAL A 106 5.85 -4.78 2.20
C VAL A 106 6.13 -5.97 1.30
N LEU A 107 6.11 -7.17 1.90
CA LEU A 107 6.11 -8.43 1.17
C LEU A 107 4.76 -9.10 1.30
N ALA A 108 4.12 -9.33 0.17
CA ALA A 108 2.81 -9.97 0.08
C ALA A 108 2.80 -11.11 -0.94
N SER A 109 1.71 -11.83 -1.02
CA SER A 109 1.48 -12.88 -2.01
C SER A 109 0.03 -12.84 -2.44
N GLY A 110 -0.23 -12.97 -3.73
CA GLY A 110 -1.58 -13.00 -4.24
C GLY A 110 -1.65 -13.08 -5.77
N GLU A 111 -2.86 -13.04 -6.28
CA GLU A 111 -3.15 -13.14 -7.71
C GLU A 111 -3.03 -11.78 -8.39
N VAL A 112 -2.26 -11.74 -9.49
CA VAL A 112 -2.03 -10.54 -10.30
C VAL A 112 -2.23 -10.87 -11.77
N ALA A 113 -2.97 -10.03 -12.48
CA ALA A 113 -3.14 -10.10 -13.92
C ALA A 113 -2.45 -8.90 -14.60
N PHE A 114 -2.12 -9.06 -15.87
CA PHE A 114 -1.54 -8.00 -16.69
C PHE A 114 -2.54 -7.53 -17.75
N ASP A 115 -2.64 -6.21 -17.95
CA ASP A 115 -3.32 -5.64 -19.10
C ASP A 115 -2.32 -5.57 -20.27
N PRO A 116 -2.50 -6.38 -21.34
CA PRO A 116 -1.58 -6.42 -22.46
C PRO A 116 -1.68 -5.19 -23.37
N LYS A 117 -2.55 -4.23 -23.07
CA LYS A 117 -2.71 -3.04 -23.90
C LYS A 117 -1.45 -2.19 -23.89
N GLN A 118 -0.80 -2.11 -25.04
CA GLN A 118 0.41 -1.28 -25.23
C GLN A 118 0.13 0.20 -24.89
N GLY A 119 1.04 0.83 -24.17
CA GLY A 119 0.95 2.23 -23.79
C GLY A 119 0.23 2.51 -22.47
N THR A 120 -0.29 1.50 -21.79
CA THR A 120 -0.76 1.64 -20.42
C THR A 120 0.44 1.53 -19.48
N VAL A 121 0.83 2.64 -18.87
CA VAL A 121 1.76 2.63 -17.74
C VAL A 121 1.01 1.98 -16.57
N GLY A 122 1.58 0.93 -15.98
CA GLY A 122 0.98 0.26 -14.84
C GLY A 122 -0.09 -0.77 -15.19
N GLY A 123 0.08 -1.53 -16.25
CA GLY A 123 -0.86 -2.57 -16.68
C GLY A 123 -1.00 -3.78 -15.74
N ILE A 124 -0.73 -3.63 -14.45
CA ILE A 124 -0.91 -4.66 -13.44
C ILE A 124 -2.18 -4.42 -12.65
N VAL A 125 -3.00 -5.44 -12.50
CA VAL A 125 -4.27 -5.41 -11.77
C VAL A 125 -4.38 -6.62 -10.86
N GLY A 126 -4.92 -6.41 -9.65
CA GLY A 126 -5.13 -7.48 -8.68
C GLY A 126 -5.70 -6.93 -7.37
N HIS A 127 -6.62 -7.67 -6.78
CA HIS A 127 -7.16 -7.33 -5.47
C HIS A 127 -6.05 -7.35 -4.41
N ASP A 128 -5.22 -8.40 -4.43
CA ASP A 128 -4.12 -8.59 -3.48
C ASP A 128 -3.02 -7.54 -3.65
N LEU A 129 -2.75 -7.12 -4.89
CA LEU A 129 -1.86 -6.00 -5.16
C LEU A 129 -2.38 -4.70 -4.54
N ASN A 130 -3.68 -4.41 -4.72
CA ASN A 130 -4.29 -3.22 -4.14
C ASN A 130 -4.28 -3.26 -2.59
N GLN A 131 -4.51 -4.44 -2.00
CA GLN A 131 -4.38 -4.60 -0.54
C GLN A 131 -2.93 -4.39 -0.09
N SER A 132 -1.96 -4.91 -0.82
CA SER A 132 -0.53 -4.73 -0.52
C SER A 132 -0.12 -3.26 -0.56
N CYS A 133 -0.59 -2.50 -1.55
CA CYS A 133 -0.37 -1.04 -1.61
C CYS A 133 -0.97 -0.33 -0.37
N ARG A 134 -2.17 -0.74 0.06
CA ARG A 134 -2.78 -0.19 1.28
C ARG A 134 -2.00 -0.54 2.55
N LEU A 135 -1.40 -1.73 2.61
CA LEU A 135 -0.50 -2.08 3.72
C LEU A 135 0.73 -1.18 3.74
N LEU A 136 1.32 -0.90 2.57
CA LEU A 136 2.48 0.00 2.45
C LEU A 136 2.14 1.43 2.92
N ASP A 137 0.92 1.90 2.61
CA ASP A 137 0.41 3.21 3.01
C ASP A 137 -0.02 3.29 4.49
N ALA A 138 0.00 2.18 5.22
CA ALA A 138 -0.49 2.14 6.59
C ALA A 138 0.33 3.05 7.54
N GLY A 139 -0.38 3.75 8.44
CA GLY A 139 0.23 4.64 9.45
C GLY A 139 1.25 3.90 10.31
N VAL A 140 0.96 2.66 10.70
CA VAL A 140 1.84 1.84 11.53
C VAL A 140 3.25 1.64 10.93
N LEU A 141 3.39 1.54 9.60
CA LEU A 141 4.72 1.44 8.97
C LEU A 141 5.47 2.76 9.03
N ARG A 142 4.77 3.90 8.88
CA ARG A 142 5.37 5.25 9.03
C ARG A 142 5.82 5.49 10.46
N GLU A 143 4.97 5.17 11.42
CA GLU A 143 5.25 5.31 12.85
C GLU A 143 6.39 4.39 13.27
N ALA A 144 6.38 3.12 12.82
CA ALA A 144 7.47 2.18 13.10
C ALA A 144 8.80 2.67 12.50
N LEU A 145 8.80 3.22 11.30
CA LEU A 145 10.01 3.78 10.70
C LEU A 145 10.46 5.02 11.49
N ALA A 146 9.55 5.94 11.86
CA ALA A 146 9.89 7.16 12.60
C ALA A 146 10.45 6.88 14.00
N GLN A 147 9.97 5.84 14.69
CA GLN A 147 10.39 5.50 16.06
C GLN A 147 11.65 4.64 16.13
N ARG A 148 12.09 4.06 15.02
CA ARG A 148 13.26 3.18 14.98
C ARG A 148 14.51 3.89 14.49
N GLU A 149 15.64 3.46 15.01
CA GLU A 149 16.96 3.87 14.52
C GLU A 149 17.34 3.19 13.18
N THR A 150 16.57 2.17 12.77
CA THR A 150 16.82 1.44 11.52
C THR A 150 16.32 2.22 10.30
N ASP A 151 17.03 2.12 9.19
CA ASP A 151 16.68 2.81 7.95
C ASP A 151 15.60 2.09 7.12
N CYS A 152 15.07 0.97 7.63
CA CYS A 152 13.97 0.28 6.96
C CYS A 152 13.02 -0.39 7.94
N VAL A 153 11.77 -0.56 7.49
CA VAL A 153 10.74 -1.38 8.14
C VAL A 153 10.16 -2.36 7.14
N LEU A 154 9.83 -3.56 7.61
CA LEU A 154 9.23 -4.61 6.80
C LEU A 154 7.90 -5.05 7.37
N GLY A 155 6.85 -4.94 6.54
CA GLY A 155 5.54 -5.50 6.80
C GLY A 155 5.26 -6.71 5.91
N LEU A 156 4.53 -7.69 6.43
CA LEU A 156 4.10 -8.86 5.69
C LEU A 156 2.58 -8.95 5.63
N SER A 157 2.05 -9.41 4.51
CA SER A 157 0.66 -9.84 4.44
C SER A 157 0.44 -11.16 5.18
N SER A 158 -0.80 -11.41 5.66
CA SER A 158 -1.12 -12.66 6.35
C SER A 158 -0.76 -13.93 5.56
N PRO A 159 -1.01 -14.02 4.24
CA PRO A 159 -0.61 -15.21 3.48
C PRO A 159 0.90 -15.49 3.53
N VAL A 160 1.75 -14.46 3.59
CA VAL A 160 3.21 -14.64 3.71
C VAL A 160 3.58 -15.08 5.11
N TYR A 161 3.03 -14.45 6.15
CA TYR A 161 3.32 -14.86 7.51
C TYR A 161 2.83 -16.29 7.80
N GLU A 162 1.56 -16.57 7.54
CA GLU A 162 0.93 -17.86 7.82
C GLU A 162 1.55 -19.01 7.01
N GLY A 163 1.88 -18.75 5.74
CA GLY A 163 2.43 -19.78 4.87
C GLY A 163 3.96 -19.98 4.99
N VAL A 164 4.69 -19.03 5.59
CA VAL A 164 6.15 -19.06 5.56
C VAL A 164 6.76 -18.82 6.95
N VAL A 165 6.53 -17.64 7.54
CA VAL A 165 7.25 -17.21 8.75
C VAL A 165 6.85 -18.02 9.95
N ARG A 166 5.55 -18.25 10.15
CA ARG A 166 4.98 -19.03 11.25
C ARG A 166 5.66 -20.39 11.47
N HIS A 167 6.19 -20.97 10.40
CA HIS A 167 6.82 -22.30 10.43
C HIS A 167 8.32 -22.28 10.74
N GLY A 168 8.93 -21.12 10.91
CA GLY A 168 10.33 -20.96 11.28
C GLY A 168 11.33 -21.49 10.26
N HIS A 169 10.95 -21.61 8.98
CA HIS A 169 11.83 -22.13 7.95
C HIS A 169 13.09 -21.29 7.78
N ARG A 170 14.24 -21.97 7.60
CA ARG A 170 15.54 -21.36 7.32
C ARG A 170 15.97 -20.31 8.37
N GLY A 171 15.57 -20.48 9.63
CA GLY A 171 15.97 -19.59 10.72
C GLY A 171 15.19 -18.27 10.77
N LEU A 172 14.08 -18.18 10.06
CA LEU A 172 13.10 -17.12 10.30
C LEU A 172 12.51 -17.30 11.69
N ARG A 173 12.44 -16.23 12.46
CA ARG A 173 11.92 -16.24 13.84
C ARG A 173 10.51 -15.64 13.86
N PRO A 174 9.47 -16.47 14.07
CA PRO A 174 8.09 -15.98 14.11
C PRO A 174 7.87 -14.90 15.19
N GLU A 175 8.60 -15.02 16.31
CA GLU A 175 8.54 -14.11 17.44
C GLU A 175 9.03 -12.68 17.13
N GLU A 176 9.77 -12.49 16.06
CA GLU A 176 10.21 -11.17 15.59
C GLU A 176 9.14 -10.43 14.77
N PHE A 177 8.01 -11.09 14.49
CA PHE A 177 6.92 -10.51 13.70
C PHE A 177 5.68 -10.33 14.56
N HIS A 178 5.21 -9.10 14.64
CA HIS A 178 4.09 -8.73 15.50
C HIS A 178 2.85 -8.42 14.68
N HIS A 179 1.74 -9.07 15.03
CA HIS A 179 0.45 -8.88 14.37
C HIS A 179 -0.16 -7.53 14.74
N THR A 180 -0.66 -6.83 13.73
CA THR A 180 -1.52 -5.66 13.93
C THR A 180 -2.60 -5.62 12.85
N VAL A 181 -3.66 -4.86 13.10
CA VAL A 181 -4.74 -4.64 12.14
C VAL A 181 -4.74 -3.18 11.74
N VAL A 182 -4.54 -2.93 10.47
CA VAL A 182 -4.55 -1.59 9.92
C VAL A 182 -5.91 -1.28 9.29
N SER A 183 -6.48 -0.14 9.63
CA SER A 183 -7.72 0.35 9.04
C SER A 183 -7.39 1.31 7.92
N VAL A 184 -7.68 0.94 6.68
CA VAL A 184 -7.45 1.80 5.52
C VAL A 184 -8.77 1.99 4.79
N LYS A 185 -9.31 3.22 4.85
CA LYS A 185 -10.64 3.56 4.34
C LYS A 185 -11.72 2.71 5.03
N LYS A 186 -12.35 1.76 4.30
CA LYS A 186 -13.40 0.87 4.82
C LYS A 186 -12.90 -0.53 5.14
N ASP A 187 -11.63 -0.85 4.81
CA ASP A 187 -11.09 -2.18 4.96
C ASP A 187 -10.23 -2.29 6.23
N ARG A 188 -10.29 -3.45 6.84
CA ARG A 188 -9.40 -3.85 7.93
C ARG A 188 -8.46 -4.93 7.40
N LEU A 189 -7.18 -4.62 7.35
CA LEU A 189 -6.16 -5.50 6.82
C LEU A 189 -5.23 -5.95 7.94
N ALA A 190 -4.96 -7.24 8.00
CA ALA A 190 -3.95 -7.79 8.90
C ALA A 190 -2.56 -7.54 8.33
N LEU A 191 -1.66 -7.03 9.16
CA LEU A 191 -0.27 -6.77 8.88
C LEU A 191 0.60 -7.43 9.94
N TRP A 192 1.67 -8.06 9.53
CA TRP A 192 2.70 -8.59 10.40
C TRP A 192 3.95 -7.73 10.27
N LEU A 193 4.28 -6.96 11.29
CA LEU A 193 5.42 -6.05 11.30
C LEU A 193 6.64 -6.76 11.88
N HIS A 194 7.75 -6.74 11.16
CA HIS A 194 9.04 -7.21 11.69
C HIS A 194 9.60 -6.19 12.71
N GLY A 195 10.05 -6.68 13.87
CA GLY A 195 10.51 -5.87 14.99
C GLY A 195 9.36 -5.31 15.83
N THR A 196 9.65 -4.42 16.78
CA THR A 196 8.67 -3.89 17.75
C THR A 196 7.55 -3.09 17.09
N LEU A 197 6.32 -3.23 17.62
CA LEU A 197 5.22 -2.34 17.21
C LEU A 197 5.47 -0.92 17.78
N PRO A 198 4.99 0.12 17.08
CA PRO A 198 4.95 1.48 17.63
C PRO A 198 4.14 1.55 18.92
N ASP A 199 4.52 2.44 19.83
CA ASP A 199 3.94 2.53 21.18
C ASP A 199 2.42 2.75 21.21
N ASP A 200 1.85 3.38 20.20
CA ASP A 200 0.40 3.65 20.12
C ASP A 200 -0.43 2.48 19.53
N THR A 201 0.21 1.35 19.19
CA THR A 201 -0.43 0.27 18.41
C THR A 201 -0.83 -0.93 19.28
N ILE A 202 -0.91 -0.81 20.61
CA ILE A 202 -1.33 -1.92 21.48
C ILE A 202 -2.82 -2.23 21.24
N THR A 203 -3.09 -3.00 20.18
CA THR A 203 -4.38 -3.68 20.03
C THR A 203 -4.25 -5.00 20.80
N PRO A 204 -5.13 -5.30 21.77
CA PRO A 204 -5.07 -6.56 22.50
C PRO A 204 -5.15 -7.73 21.52
N ALA A 205 -4.28 -8.73 21.76
CA ALA A 205 -4.27 -9.96 20.98
C ALA A 205 -5.68 -10.59 20.98
N PRO A 206 -6.13 -11.21 19.88
CA PRO A 206 -7.39 -11.93 19.87
C PRO A 206 -7.32 -13.04 20.92
N GLU A 207 -8.18 -12.94 21.93
CA GLU A 207 -8.33 -13.98 22.94
C GLU A 207 -8.69 -15.30 22.25
N THR A 208 -7.83 -16.28 22.41
CA THR A 208 -8.14 -17.67 22.05
C THR A 208 -9.38 -18.09 22.86
N PRO A 209 -10.46 -18.56 22.25
CA PRO A 209 -11.63 -18.99 23.00
C PRO A 209 -11.26 -20.24 23.82
N SER A 210 -11.22 -20.09 25.14
CA SER A 210 -11.14 -21.20 26.06
C SER A 210 -12.37 -22.08 25.91
N PRO A 211 -12.24 -23.43 25.97
CA PRO A 211 -13.37 -24.32 25.86
C PRO A 211 -14.32 -24.14 27.06
N ARG A 212 -15.54 -23.68 26.76
CA ARG A 212 -16.59 -23.58 27.78
C ARG A 212 -17.03 -24.99 28.20
N HIS A 213 -16.79 -25.31 29.44
CA HIS A 213 -17.46 -26.40 30.15
C HIS A 213 -18.96 -26.06 30.28
N GLY A 214 -19.78 -27.00 29.89
CA GLY A 214 -21.23 -26.87 29.94
C GLY A 214 -21.77 -26.83 31.37
N GLY A 215 -22.71 -25.97 31.57
CA GLY A 215 -23.60 -25.94 32.72
C GLY A 215 -24.97 -25.48 32.26
N ARG A 216 -25.93 -26.40 32.23
CA ARG A 216 -27.36 -26.14 32.09
C ARG A 216 -27.82 -25.33 33.26
N ASP A 217 -28.67 -24.33 33.03
CA ASP A 217 -29.95 -24.25 33.78
C ASP A 217 -30.91 -23.28 33.12
N VAL A 218 -32.18 -23.59 33.32
CA VAL A 218 -33.46 -23.22 32.70
C VAL A 218 -34.03 -22.03 33.48
N HIS A 219 -34.74 -21.12 32.85
CA HIS A 219 -36.10 -20.56 33.10
C HIS A 219 -36.22 -19.10 32.59
N GLU A 220 -37.09 -18.87 31.64
CA GLU A 220 -38.45 -18.31 31.71
C GLU A 220 -38.56 -16.79 32.00
N GLY A 221 -39.20 -16.09 31.04
CA GLY A 221 -40.19 -15.09 31.40
C GLY A 221 -40.10 -13.69 30.78
N ALA A 222 -41.04 -13.46 29.87
CA ALA A 222 -41.86 -12.21 29.72
C ALA A 222 -41.27 -11.00 28.95
N ALA A 223 -41.78 -10.77 27.79
CA ALA A 223 -42.54 -9.67 27.21
C ALA A 223 -42.21 -8.19 27.64
N GLY A 224 -42.05 -7.32 26.63
CA GLY A 224 -42.41 -5.95 26.81
C GLY A 224 -41.72 -4.91 25.94
N GLN A 225 -42.39 -4.54 24.84
CA GLN A 225 -42.46 -3.17 24.29
C GLN A 225 -41.26 -2.47 23.67
N SER A 226 -41.36 -2.28 22.37
CA SER A 226 -40.82 -1.13 21.63
C SER A 226 -41.36 0.19 22.17
N PRO A 227 -40.56 1.26 22.08
CA PRO A 227 -41.05 2.35 21.24
C PRO A 227 -39.98 3.09 20.41
N ALA A 228 -40.44 3.52 19.26
CA ALA A 228 -40.26 4.80 18.58
C ALA A 228 -38.84 5.26 18.20
N VAL A 229 -38.65 5.32 16.87
CA VAL A 229 -37.70 6.12 16.09
C VAL A 229 -37.90 7.64 16.37
N PRO A 230 -36.85 8.44 16.40
CA PRO A 230 -36.90 9.72 15.72
C PRO A 230 -35.92 9.81 14.56
N ALA A 231 -36.47 10.22 13.44
CA ALA A 231 -35.76 10.65 12.24
C ALA A 231 -34.88 11.88 12.53
N GLY A 232 -33.67 11.86 12.02
CA GLY A 232 -32.78 13.01 12.02
C GLY A 232 -31.64 12.74 11.04
N ALA A 233 -31.89 12.98 9.74
CA ALA A 233 -30.85 12.97 8.72
C ALA A 233 -30.03 14.27 8.85
N PRO A 234 -28.69 14.21 8.85
CA PRO A 234 -27.88 15.36 8.46
C PRO A 234 -27.79 15.41 6.93
N SER A 235 -28.30 16.49 6.39
CA SER A 235 -28.14 16.92 5.01
C SER A 235 -26.65 17.04 4.67
N SER A 236 -26.15 16.17 3.81
CA SER A 236 -24.85 16.35 3.16
C SER A 236 -25.01 17.46 2.11
N SER A 237 -24.47 18.65 2.38
CA SER A 237 -24.27 19.69 1.39
C SER A 237 -23.22 19.23 0.38
N GLY A 238 -23.67 18.71 -0.77
CA GLY A 238 -22.82 18.44 -1.91
C GLY A 238 -22.32 19.78 -2.49
N ALA A 239 -21.01 19.95 -2.60
CA ALA A 239 -20.45 21.08 -3.31
C ALA A 239 -20.72 20.93 -4.81
N ALA A 240 -21.40 21.90 -5.40
CA ALA A 240 -21.66 21.97 -6.84
C ALA A 240 -20.55 22.79 -7.52
N PHE A 241 -19.95 22.23 -8.55
CA PHE A 241 -19.00 22.95 -9.41
C PHE A 241 -19.71 23.36 -10.69
N ALA A 242 -19.60 24.64 -11.03
CA ALA A 242 -20.11 25.16 -12.30
C ALA A 242 -19.02 25.10 -13.36
N PHE A 243 -19.28 24.37 -14.44
CA PHE A 243 -18.41 24.33 -15.63
C PHE A 243 -19.08 25.15 -16.73
N SER A 244 -18.27 25.78 -17.59
CA SER A 244 -18.78 26.47 -18.77
C SER A 244 -19.43 25.44 -19.71
N GLY A 245 -20.77 25.33 -19.64
CA GLY A 245 -21.55 24.43 -20.48
C GLY A 245 -22.33 23.32 -19.80
N GLY A 246 -22.34 23.22 -18.45
CA GLY A 246 -23.16 22.21 -17.76
C GLY A 246 -22.98 22.15 -16.26
N THR A 247 -23.89 21.47 -15.58
CA THR A 247 -23.84 21.22 -14.15
C THR A 247 -23.35 19.78 -13.92
N VAL A 248 -22.28 19.60 -13.15
CA VAL A 248 -21.78 18.27 -12.78
C VAL A 248 -22.19 17.97 -11.33
N SER A 249 -22.95 16.89 -11.14
CA SER A 249 -23.26 16.35 -9.83
C SER A 249 -22.28 15.24 -9.50
N VAL A 250 -21.46 15.42 -8.45
CA VAL A 250 -20.49 14.44 -8.01
C VAL A 250 -21.01 13.72 -6.77
N GLY A 251 -21.42 12.46 -6.93
CA GLY A 251 -21.83 11.56 -5.85
C GLY A 251 -20.67 10.73 -5.31
N GLY A 252 -19.57 11.36 -4.85
CA GLY A 252 -18.39 10.64 -4.36
C GLY A 252 -17.52 11.50 -3.44
N SER A 253 -16.52 10.87 -2.81
CA SER A 253 -15.58 11.56 -1.91
C SER A 253 -14.74 12.58 -2.67
N GLN A 254 -14.77 13.82 -2.17
CA GLN A 254 -13.96 14.90 -2.69
C GLN A 254 -12.60 14.91 -1.97
N VAL A 255 -11.52 14.92 -2.73
CA VAL A 255 -10.17 15.11 -2.19
C VAL A 255 -9.80 16.58 -2.31
N VAL A 256 -9.65 17.25 -1.16
CA VAL A 256 -9.13 18.62 -1.09
C VAL A 256 -7.61 18.50 -0.90
N GLY A 257 -6.87 18.71 -1.98
CA GLY A 257 -5.41 18.64 -1.98
C GLY A 257 -4.86 18.81 -3.41
N SER A 258 -3.58 18.53 -3.64
CA SER A 258 -2.90 18.72 -4.94
C SER A 258 -3.31 17.72 -6.05
N GLN A 259 -4.46 17.06 -5.93
CA GLN A 259 -5.02 16.23 -7.00
C GLN A 259 -5.94 17.10 -7.89
N THR A 260 -5.52 17.31 -9.13
CA THR A 260 -6.34 17.97 -10.15
C THR A 260 -7.04 16.90 -10.98
N GLY A 261 -8.35 16.76 -10.84
CA GLY A 261 -9.14 15.81 -11.63
C GLY A 261 -10.41 15.33 -10.96
N VAL A 262 -11.26 14.61 -11.70
CA VAL A 262 -12.50 13.98 -11.22
C VAL A 262 -12.26 12.49 -11.04
N SER A 263 -12.43 11.99 -9.80
CA SER A 263 -12.30 10.56 -9.49
C SER A 263 -13.67 9.98 -9.12
N GLY A 264 -14.11 8.95 -9.87
CA GLY A 264 -15.31 8.14 -9.55
C GLY A 264 -16.65 8.69 -10.03
N GLY A 265 -16.68 9.62 -10.99
CA GLY A 265 -17.91 10.16 -11.58
C GLY A 265 -17.99 9.95 -13.11
N HIS A 266 -19.20 10.11 -13.66
CA HIS A 266 -19.40 10.17 -15.11
C HIS A 266 -19.40 11.64 -15.53
N VAL A 267 -18.49 12.05 -16.41
CA VAL A 267 -18.41 13.41 -16.94
C VAL A 267 -18.97 13.43 -18.34
N THR A 268 -20.01 14.26 -18.56
CA THR A 268 -20.56 14.50 -19.90
C THR A 268 -20.17 15.92 -20.28
N GLY A 269 -19.18 16.05 -21.17
CA GLY A 269 -18.64 17.34 -21.63
C GLY A 269 -17.10 17.39 -21.55
N ASP A 270 -16.52 18.49 -22.01
CA ASP A 270 -15.07 18.68 -22.03
C ASP A 270 -14.53 19.06 -20.64
N VAL A 271 -13.52 18.33 -20.19
CA VAL A 271 -12.77 18.63 -18.95
C VAL A 271 -11.47 19.33 -19.34
N ILE A 272 -11.35 20.62 -18.99
CA ILE A 272 -10.13 21.39 -19.19
C ILE A 272 -9.29 21.31 -17.92
N MET A 273 -8.15 20.63 -18.00
CA MET A 273 -7.17 20.54 -16.92
C MET A 273 -6.05 21.55 -17.16
N GLY A 274 -6.04 22.64 -16.41
CA GLY A 274 -5.04 23.68 -16.50
C GLY A 274 -5.61 25.08 -16.76
N THR A 275 -4.75 26.09 -16.76
CA THR A 275 -5.14 27.48 -16.99
C THR A 275 -5.23 27.73 -18.50
N VAL A 276 -6.44 27.91 -19.03
CA VAL A 276 -6.64 28.37 -20.42
C VAL A 276 -6.40 29.86 -20.45
N ARG A 277 -5.35 30.30 -21.15
CA ARG A 277 -5.21 31.71 -21.53
C ARG A 277 -6.08 31.96 -22.78
N HIS A 278 -7.18 32.70 -22.63
CA HIS A 278 -7.88 33.27 -23.76
C HIS A 278 -7.02 34.40 -24.33
N GLU A 279 -6.41 34.18 -25.47
CA GLU A 279 -5.96 35.29 -26.31
C GLU A 279 -7.21 35.93 -26.94
N GLY A 280 -7.50 37.17 -26.57
CA GLY A 280 -8.55 37.95 -27.15
C GLY A 280 -8.26 38.25 -28.64
N PRO A 281 -9.28 38.52 -29.47
CA PRO A 281 -9.09 38.79 -30.86
C PRO A 281 -8.23 40.05 -31.03
N SER A 282 -7.11 39.93 -31.77
CA SER A 282 -6.31 41.06 -32.23
C SER A 282 -7.13 41.88 -33.17
N GLU A 283 -7.49 43.08 -32.74
CA GLU A 283 -8.03 44.14 -33.59
C GLU A 283 -6.96 44.52 -34.63
N GLN A 284 -7.20 44.20 -35.90
CA GLN A 284 -6.44 44.73 -36.99
C GLN A 284 -6.99 46.14 -37.33
N ALA A 285 -6.15 47.15 -37.13
CA ALA A 285 -6.28 48.46 -37.74
C ALA A 285 -5.35 48.53 -38.94
#